data_559ff87b5365c3d57b8a23a6377a9d75
#
_entry.id   559ff87b5365c3d57b8a23a6377a9d75
#
_cell.length_a   1.000
_cell.length_b   1.000
_cell.length_c   1.000
_cell.angle_alpha   90.00
_cell.angle_beta   90.00
_cell.angle_gamma   90.00
#
_symmetry.space_group_name_H-M   'P 1'
#
loop_
_entity.id
_entity.type
_entity.pdbx_description
1 polymer ?
#
loop_
_entity_poly.entity_id
_entity_poly.type
_entity_poly.pdbx_seq_one_letter_code
_entity_poly.pdbx_strand_id
1 'polypeptide(L)'
;MPCPAEYNFFFTHDLLLTSLGVVYYDTDYVKRGLLFLKSLSKPDHILPHAYYWKDDRFVTEYCTSDNWNHLWFILISSSYLKHSNDQHTMKIVFPMLKKSLMMALENKQRDDLMYAKRPDWWDIGNVYGARSYTTILMYKALHDYVYVASILGEDANLLLDYLNLAKRIKQTLVDELWDANKAYLLNMIEEGNIDHHYYAGSIAATYYDLLDMEKSKRLLQTVKRELLDPHIGVRTVMPADFHQLIDVYRFQGMEAGKPYVYLNGGVWPHLNVWYTLGLLYTQQTNEAKKVIKKYLTLDGIQNSPNGQPSFYEYRNTDAASKNYGSIDKPTFLWAGGLYIHALYQLAGLRANSSNIFFSPILPDGFETVDYDLMLSGNLCRVSWKGNGKFFKNITLDGMKAYSGVDIKAKEDILLERGNPQAPYLAKSNCRIHCVNYDSRQLTMQIELIGIPGMAVSLQIVSPYKISKFHFNEENDKSRMQLVQQDDIFTYIITNIMINYQDKLIIYFLRDTHH
;
A
#
# COMPACT_ATOMS: atom_id res chain seq x y z
N MET A 1 12.81 -16.62 9.55
CA MET A 1 12.78 -16.13 10.96
C MET A 1 13.08 -14.64 10.94
N PRO A 2 12.35 -13.80 11.71
CA PRO A 2 12.51 -12.34 11.67
C PRO A 2 13.87 -11.88 12.19
N CYS A 3 14.35 -12.52 13.25
CA CYS A 3 15.68 -12.34 13.82
C CYS A 3 16.25 -13.72 14.17
N PRO A 4 17.11 -14.32 13.33
CA PRO A 4 17.60 -15.68 13.53
C PRO A 4 18.36 -15.92 14.84
N ALA A 5 18.92 -14.86 15.43
CA ALA A 5 19.69 -14.94 16.67
C ALA A 5 18.82 -14.92 17.93
N GLU A 6 17.58 -14.40 17.84
CA GLU A 6 16.75 -14.12 19.02
C GLU A 6 15.45 -14.94 19.05
N TYR A 7 14.89 -15.28 17.87
CA TYR A 7 13.61 -15.96 17.75
C TYR A 7 13.76 -17.35 17.13
N ASN A 8 13.22 -18.35 17.79
CA ASN A 8 13.02 -19.69 17.22
C ASN A 8 11.62 -19.85 16.58
N PHE A 9 10.86 -18.77 16.50
CA PHE A 9 9.57 -18.69 15.84
C PHE A 9 9.71 -18.20 14.41
N PHE A 10 8.76 -18.57 13.60
CA PHE A 10 8.54 -17.98 12.29
C PHE A 10 7.20 -17.26 12.32
N PHE A 11 7.24 -15.94 12.17
CA PHE A 11 6.04 -15.12 12.13
C PHE A 11 5.57 -14.93 10.70
N THR A 12 4.28 -15.19 10.46
CA THR A 12 3.64 -14.98 9.16
C THR A 12 3.69 -13.50 8.75
N HIS A 13 3.44 -12.58 9.68
CA HIS A 13 3.52 -11.15 9.46
C HIS A 13 4.87 -10.72 8.88
N ASP A 14 5.96 -11.20 9.45
CA ASP A 14 7.33 -10.87 9.04
C ASP A 14 7.64 -11.37 7.63
N LEU A 15 7.22 -12.58 7.29
CA LEU A 15 7.34 -13.12 5.93
C LEU A 15 6.58 -12.26 4.93
N LEU A 16 5.34 -11.91 5.25
CA LEU A 16 4.48 -11.14 4.37
C LEU A 16 5.00 -9.71 4.16
N LEU A 17 5.41 -9.03 5.23
CA LEU A 17 5.98 -7.68 5.12
C LEU A 17 7.33 -7.67 4.39
N THR A 18 8.19 -8.68 4.61
CA THR A 18 9.43 -8.86 3.84
C THR A 18 9.12 -9.01 2.35
N SER A 19 8.07 -9.75 2.01
CA SER A 19 7.65 -10.01 0.63
C SER A 19 7.24 -8.75 -0.14
N LEU A 20 6.85 -7.65 0.54
CA LEU A 20 6.54 -6.37 -0.10
C LEU A 20 7.71 -5.81 -0.92
N GLY A 21 8.94 -5.98 -0.45
CA GLY A 21 10.13 -5.52 -1.18
C GLY A 21 10.71 -6.59 -2.08
N VAL A 22 10.70 -7.85 -1.63
CA VAL A 22 11.31 -8.96 -2.37
C VAL A 22 10.60 -9.24 -3.70
N VAL A 23 9.28 -9.02 -3.76
CA VAL A 23 8.48 -9.24 -4.98
C VAL A 23 8.98 -8.46 -6.20
N TYR A 24 9.73 -7.38 -6.00
CA TYR A 24 10.23 -6.53 -7.07
C TYR A 24 11.41 -7.14 -7.85
N TYR A 25 12.10 -8.11 -7.27
CA TYR A 25 13.28 -8.73 -7.91
C TYR A 25 13.33 -10.27 -7.80
N ASP A 26 12.61 -10.88 -6.85
CA ASP A 26 12.56 -12.33 -6.66
C ASP A 26 11.12 -12.78 -6.34
N THR A 27 10.32 -12.95 -7.39
CA THR A 27 8.95 -13.48 -7.25
C THR A 27 8.94 -14.94 -6.82
N ASP A 28 10.00 -15.72 -7.06
CA ASP A 28 10.10 -17.12 -6.64
C ASP A 28 10.23 -17.24 -5.12
N TYR A 29 10.91 -16.31 -4.47
CA TYR A 29 10.93 -16.25 -3.00
C TYR A 29 9.51 -16.09 -2.44
N VAL A 30 8.74 -15.13 -2.98
CA VAL A 30 7.36 -14.87 -2.55
C VAL A 30 6.48 -16.08 -2.83
N LYS A 31 6.61 -16.71 -4.00
CA LYS A 31 5.94 -17.96 -4.38
C LYS A 31 6.16 -19.05 -3.34
N ARG A 32 7.43 -19.33 -3.00
CA ARG A 32 7.79 -20.33 -2.00
C ARG A 32 7.17 -20.01 -0.64
N GLY A 33 7.16 -18.73 -0.23
CA GLY A 33 6.51 -18.27 1.00
C GLY A 33 5.01 -18.55 1.02
N LEU A 34 4.29 -18.18 -0.05
CA LEU A 34 2.84 -18.43 -0.17
C LEU A 34 2.51 -19.93 -0.16
N LEU A 35 3.26 -20.75 -0.91
CA LEU A 35 3.09 -22.20 -0.94
C LEU A 35 3.44 -22.85 0.40
N PHE A 36 4.45 -22.34 1.10
CA PHE A 36 4.83 -22.82 2.42
C PHE A 36 3.72 -22.55 3.46
N LEU A 37 3.17 -21.31 3.50
CA LEU A 37 2.02 -21.01 4.34
C LEU A 37 0.83 -21.91 4.01
N LYS A 38 0.58 -22.16 2.72
CA LYS A 38 -0.44 -23.10 2.25
C LYS A 38 -0.21 -24.51 2.76
N SER A 39 1.05 -24.99 2.81
CA SER A 39 1.39 -26.33 3.30
C SER A 39 1.22 -26.47 4.82
N LEU A 40 1.40 -25.38 5.56
CA LEU A 40 1.22 -25.34 7.01
C LEU A 40 -0.24 -25.15 7.43
N SER A 41 -1.09 -24.65 6.53
CA SER A 41 -2.50 -24.52 6.81
C SER A 41 -3.13 -25.91 6.98
N LYS A 42 -3.94 -26.07 8.02
CA LYS A 42 -4.72 -27.27 8.24
C LYS A 42 -5.70 -27.49 7.09
N PRO A 43 -6.42 -28.63 7.02
CA PRO A 43 -7.44 -28.86 5.98
C PRO A 43 -8.48 -27.73 5.86
N ASP A 44 -8.68 -26.95 6.92
CA ASP A 44 -9.58 -25.80 6.97
C ASP A 44 -9.00 -24.52 6.31
N HIS A 45 -7.74 -24.56 5.87
CA HIS A 45 -7.02 -23.45 5.24
C HIS A 45 -6.84 -22.19 6.12
N ILE A 46 -6.85 -22.33 7.44
CA ILE A 46 -6.64 -21.20 8.35
C ILE A 46 -5.16 -20.83 8.40
N LEU A 47 -4.85 -19.55 8.17
CA LEU A 47 -3.51 -18.98 8.23
C LEU A 47 -3.04 -18.88 9.69
N PRO A 48 -1.88 -19.43 10.07
CA PRO A 48 -1.33 -19.19 11.39
C PRO A 48 -0.71 -17.79 11.53
N HIS A 49 -0.73 -17.22 12.74
CA HIS A 49 0.02 -16.02 13.03
C HIS A 49 1.52 -16.32 13.16
N ALA A 50 1.85 -17.40 13.90
CA ALA A 50 3.21 -17.86 14.09
C ALA A 50 3.29 -19.39 14.05
N TYR A 51 4.47 -19.89 13.78
CA TYR A 51 4.77 -21.32 13.83
C TYR A 51 6.24 -21.56 14.18
N TYR A 52 6.49 -22.73 14.79
CA TYR A 52 7.82 -23.16 15.17
C TYR A 52 7.93 -24.68 15.08
N TRP A 53 9.16 -25.17 15.00
CA TRP A 53 9.44 -26.59 14.97
C TRP A 53 9.54 -27.15 16.40
N LYS A 54 8.73 -28.13 16.72
CA LYS A 54 8.73 -28.81 18.02
C LYS A 54 8.29 -30.25 17.85
N ASP A 55 9.02 -31.19 18.49
CA ASP A 55 8.71 -32.61 18.48
C ASP A 55 8.48 -33.16 17.05
N ASP A 56 9.43 -32.86 16.14
CA ASP A 56 9.44 -33.27 14.73
C ASP A 56 8.22 -32.82 13.91
N ARG A 57 7.57 -31.75 14.32
CA ARG A 57 6.44 -31.15 13.60
C ARG A 57 6.39 -29.62 13.72
N PHE A 58 5.71 -28.99 12.78
CA PHE A 58 5.33 -27.59 12.94
C PHE A 58 4.14 -27.46 13.90
N VAL A 59 4.31 -26.60 14.88
CA VAL A 59 3.26 -26.13 15.79
C VAL A 59 2.88 -24.71 15.37
N THR A 60 1.58 -24.40 15.36
CA THR A 60 1.04 -23.12 14.94
C THR A 60 0.35 -22.40 16.09
N GLU A 61 0.40 -21.06 16.08
CA GLU A 61 -0.24 -20.22 17.08
C GLU A 61 -1.20 -19.22 16.43
N TYR A 62 -2.21 -18.76 17.18
CA TYR A 62 -3.22 -17.77 16.80
C TYR A 62 -3.88 -18.03 15.44
N CYS A 63 -4.44 -19.24 15.28
CA CYS A 63 -5.21 -19.61 14.11
C CYS A 63 -6.69 -19.23 14.29
N THR A 64 -6.99 -17.92 14.39
CA THR A 64 -8.32 -17.37 14.68
C THR A 64 -8.65 -16.21 13.75
N SER A 65 -9.89 -15.75 13.75
CA SER A 65 -10.34 -14.58 13.00
C SER A 65 -9.66 -13.27 13.45
N ASP A 66 -9.17 -13.19 14.70
CA ASP A 66 -8.42 -12.04 15.20
C ASP A 66 -7.03 -11.85 14.57
N ASN A 67 -6.60 -12.83 13.77
CA ASN A 67 -5.30 -12.78 13.10
C ASN A 67 -5.34 -11.86 11.86
N TRP A 68 -4.86 -10.64 11.98
CA TRP A 68 -4.78 -9.65 10.89
C TRP A 68 -3.91 -10.08 9.71
N ASN A 69 -3.10 -11.13 9.85
CA ASN A 69 -2.30 -11.68 8.75
C ASN A 69 -3.16 -12.28 7.64
N HIS A 70 -4.41 -12.62 7.91
CA HIS A 70 -5.39 -12.98 6.87
C HIS A 70 -5.49 -11.86 5.82
N LEU A 71 -5.50 -10.60 6.26
CA LEU A 71 -5.56 -9.43 5.38
C LEU A 71 -4.24 -9.24 4.62
N TRP A 72 -3.10 -9.31 5.31
CA TRP A 72 -1.78 -9.21 4.69
C TRP A 72 -1.52 -10.32 3.67
N PHE A 73 -2.00 -11.54 3.92
CA PHE A 73 -1.89 -12.64 2.97
C PHE A 73 -2.60 -12.32 1.63
N ILE A 74 -3.76 -11.67 1.69
CA ILE A 74 -4.48 -11.22 0.50
C ILE A 74 -3.68 -10.13 -0.24
N LEU A 75 -3.16 -9.14 0.47
CA LEU A 75 -2.38 -8.05 -0.12
C LEU A 75 -1.13 -8.58 -0.84
N ILE A 76 -0.39 -9.48 -0.20
CA ILE A 76 0.84 -10.05 -0.77
C ILE A 76 0.54 -10.99 -1.94
N SER A 77 -0.53 -11.77 -1.88
CA SER A 77 -0.97 -12.62 -2.99
C SER A 77 -1.33 -11.79 -4.22
N SER A 78 -2.01 -10.66 -4.04
CA SER A 78 -2.31 -9.70 -5.11
C SER A 78 -1.03 -9.08 -5.68
N SER A 79 -0.10 -8.66 -4.83
CA SER A 79 1.19 -8.11 -5.25
C SER A 79 2.00 -9.14 -6.05
N TYR A 80 2.07 -10.38 -5.54
CA TYR A 80 2.73 -11.48 -6.25
C TYR A 80 2.15 -11.69 -7.65
N LEU A 81 0.82 -11.76 -7.78
CA LEU A 81 0.18 -11.97 -9.09
C LEU A 81 0.47 -10.82 -10.07
N LYS A 82 0.49 -9.57 -9.59
CA LYS A 82 0.82 -8.40 -10.43
C LYS A 82 2.24 -8.46 -10.98
N HIS A 83 3.19 -8.90 -10.16
CA HIS A 83 4.61 -8.95 -10.54
C HIS A 83 4.97 -10.23 -11.32
N SER A 84 4.39 -11.38 -10.96
CA SER A 84 4.72 -12.67 -11.57
C SER A 84 3.83 -13.09 -12.74
N ASN A 85 2.57 -12.63 -12.77
CA ASN A 85 1.50 -13.15 -13.65
C ASN A 85 1.26 -14.67 -13.51
N ASP A 86 1.68 -15.29 -12.41
CA ASP A 86 1.59 -16.73 -12.17
C ASP A 86 0.19 -17.14 -11.66
N GLN A 87 -0.75 -17.24 -12.58
CA GLN A 87 -2.11 -17.69 -12.29
C GLN A 87 -2.16 -19.15 -11.80
N HIS A 88 -1.19 -19.99 -12.18
CA HIS A 88 -1.15 -21.38 -11.74
C HIS A 88 -0.96 -21.48 -10.23
N THR A 89 0.07 -20.82 -9.69
CA THR A 89 0.30 -20.76 -8.24
C THR A 89 -0.88 -20.10 -7.52
N MET A 90 -1.45 -19.04 -8.11
CA MET A 90 -2.61 -18.39 -7.50
C MET A 90 -3.82 -19.32 -7.39
N LYS A 91 -4.09 -20.18 -8.38
CA LYS A 91 -5.14 -21.21 -8.28
C LYS A 91 -4.91 -22.18 -7.12
N ILE A 92 -3.64 -22.54 -6.85
CA ILE A 92 -3.28 -23.44 -5.74
C ILE A 92 -3.55 -22.79 -4.38
N VAL A 93 -3.21 -21.49 -4.20
CA VAL A 93 -3.37 -20.79 -2.92
C VAL A 93 -4.76 -20.16 -2.74
N PHE A 94 -5.56 -20.10 -3.78
CA PHE A 94 -6.86 -19.41 -3.78
C PHE A 94 -7.86 -19.91 -2.74
N PRO A 95 -7.99 -21.23 -2.44
CA PRO A 95 -8.85 -21.70 -1.34
C PRO A 95 -8.48 -21.09 0.00
N MET A 96 -7.17 -20.92 0.27
CA MET A 96 -6.67 -20.26 1.49
C MET A 96 -6.95 -18.75 1.46
N LEU A 97 -6.87 -18.11 0.28
CA LEU A 97 -7.22 -16.71 0.10
C LEU A 97 -8.70 -16.45 0.42
N LYS A 98 -9.59 -17.31 -0.10
CA LYS A 98 -11.04 -17.29 0.22
C LYS A 98 -11.27 -17.44 1.72
N LYS A 99 -10.64 -18.43 2.34
CA LYS A 99 -10.77 -18.66 3.78
C LYS A 99 -10.26 -17.47 4.59
N SER A 100 -9.13 -16.87 4.20
CA SER A 100 -8.58 -15.68 4.84
C SER A 100 -9.56 -14.50 4.80
N LEU A 101 -10.20 -14.24 3.64
CA LEU A 101 -11.21 -13.20 3.56
C LEU A 101 -12.43 -13.51 4.43
N MET A 102 -12.93 -14.76 4.42
CA MET A 102 -14.07 -15.17 5.25
C MET A 102 -13.76 -15.00 6.75
N MET A 103 -12.58 -15.45 7.20
CA MET A 103 -12.14 -15.30 8.59
C MET A 103 -12.07 -13.82 9.00
N ALA A 104 -11.48 -12.97 8.16
CA ALA A 104 -11.41 -11.55 8.43
C ALA A 104 -12.80 -10.90 8.49
N LEU A 105 -13.73 -11.30 7.61
CA LEU A 105 -15.11 -10.79 7.58
C LEU A 105 -15.93 -11.16 8.83
N GLU A 106 -15.54 -12.18 9.60
CA GLU A 106 -16.17 -12.48 10.89
C GLU A 106 -16.06 -11.32 11.88
N ASN A 107 -15.04 -10.47 11.72
CA ASN A 107 -14.81 -9.29 12.55
C ASN A 107 -15.55 -8.03 12.07
N LYS A 108 -16.24 -8.11 10.92
CA LYS A 108 -17.05 -6.99 10.43
C LYS A 108 -18.36 -6.90 11.21
N GLN A 109 -18.70 -5.71 11.69
CA GLN A 109 -19.95 -5.44 12.36
C GLN A 109 -20.97 -4.75 11.43
N ARG A 110 -22.17 -4.45 11.96
CA ARG A 110 -23.28 -3.88 11.17
C ARG A 110 -23.00 -2.48 10.63
N ASP A 111 -22.11 -1.76 11.29
CA ASP A 111 -21.61 -0.44 10.89
C ASP A 111 -20.56 -0.49 9.76
N ASP A 112 -20.26 -1.69 9.24
CA ASP A 112 -19.19 -1.95 8.27
C ASP A 112 -17.76 -1.65 8.77
N LEU A 113 -17.55 -1.37 10.09
CA LEU A 113 -16.22 -1.31 10.69
C LEU A 113 -15.71 -2.70 11.06
N MET A 114 -14.39 -2.81 11.15
CA MET A 114 -13.73 -4.04 11.59
C MET A 114 -13.44 -3.96 13.07
N TYR A 115 -13.95 -4.92 13.83
CA TYR A 115 -13.73 -5.04 15.27
C TYR A 115 -12.62 -6.04 15.53
N ALA A 116 -11.68 -5.67 16.37
CA ALA A 116 -10.55 -6.51 16.76
C ALA A 116 -10.18 -6.28 18.23
N LYS A 117 -9.47 -7.24 18.80
CA LYS A 117 -9.01 -7.18 20.20
C LYS A 117 -7.67 -6.49 20.33
N ARG A 118 -6.88 -6.41 19.26
CA ARG A 118 -5.53 -5.85 19.28
C ARG A 118 -5.55 -4.36 19.08
N PRO A 119 -4.70 -3.60 19.81
CA PRO A 119 -4.71 -2.12 19.71
C PRO A 119 -4.38 -1.61 18.29
N ASP A 120 -3.42 -2.25 17.61
CA ASP A 120 -2.97 -1.91 16.26
C ASP A 120 -2.48 -3.20 15.55
N TRP A 121 -1.37 -3.17 14.81
CA TRP A 121 -0.70 -4.33 14.18
C TRP A 121 -0.04 -5.29 15.20
N TRP A 122 -0.23 -5.08 16.47
CA TRP A 122 0.41 -5.80 17.58
C TRP A 122 -0.32 -7.10 17.93
N ASP A 123 0.43 -8.07 18.47
CA ASP A 123 -0.10 -9.35 18.97
C ASP A 123 -0.43 -9.34 20.46
N ILE A 124 -0.41 -8.18 21.11
CA ILE A 124 -0.67 -7.98 22.54
C ILE A 124 -1.95 -7.17 22.79
N GLY A 125 -2.37 -7.16 24.05
CA GLY A 125 -3.61 -6.51 24.47
C GLY A 125 -4.85 -7.34 24.11
N ASN A 126 -6.00 -7.03 24.72
CA ASN A 126 -7.22 -7.82 24.52
C ASN A 126 -8.49 -7.00 24.83
N VAL A 127 -8.65 -5.86 24.16
CA VAL A 127 -9.85 -5.03 24.27
C VAL A 127 -10.57 -4.99 22.92
N TYR A 128 -11.76 -5.57 22.89
CA TYR A 128 -12.58 -5.63 21.68
C TYR A 128 -13.17 -4.26 21.35
N GLY A 129 -13.13 -3.89 20.07
CA GLY A 129 -13.70 -2.63 19.59
C GLY A 129 -13.44 -2.39 18.11
N ALA A 130 -14.15 -1.43 17.51
CA ALA A 130 -13.89 -0.96 16.17
C ALA A 130 -12.46 -0.42 16.05
N ARG A 131 -11.68 -0.92 15.09
CA ARG A 131 -10.26 -0.57 14.95
C ARG A 131 -9.96 0.08 13.61
N SER A 132 -9.29 1.22 13.62
CA SER A 132 -8.90 1.89 12.38
C SER A 132 -7.95 1.03 11.54
N TYR A 133 -6.91 0.44 12.14
CA TYR A 133 -5.90 -0.35 11.42
C TYR A 133 -6.50 -1.54 10.66
N THR A 134 -7.28 -2.39 11.33
CA THR A 134 -7.91 -3.55 10.69
C THR A 134 -8.97 -3.14 9.68
N THR A 135 -9.67 -2.04 9.89
CA THR A 135 -10.63 -1.46 8.92
C THR A 135 -9.92 -0.97 7.65
N ILE A 136 -8.77 -0.28 7.81
CA ILE A 136 -7.92 0.15 6.69
C ILE A 136 -7.44 -1.05 5.88
N LEU A 137 -6.94 -2.09 6.55
CA LEU A 137 -6.47 -3.31 5.88
C LEU A 137 -7.60 -4.05 5.18
N MET A 138 -8.80 -4.13 5.78
CA MET A 138 -9.96 -4.77 5.15
C MET A 138 -10.37 -4.06 3.86
N TYR A 139 -10.42 -2.74 3.86
CA TYR A 139 -10.69 -1.98 2.64
C TYR A 139 -9.72 -2.37 1.53
N LYS A 140 -8.42 -2.38 1.82
CA LYS A 140 -7.39 -2.74 0.85
C LYS A 140 -7.50 -4.21 0.42
N ALA A 141 -7.72 -5.11 1.37
CA ALA A 141 -7.84 -6.55 1.12
C ALA A 141 -9.04 -6.90 0.23
N LEU A 142 -10.19 -6.23 0.40
CA LEU A 142 -11.34 -6.43 -0.47
C LEU A 142 -11.01 -6.09 -1.93
N HIS A 143 -10.36 -4.97 -2.18
CA HIS A 143 -9.93 -4.60 -3.53
C HIS A 143 -8.89 -5.57 -4.10
N ASP A 144 -7.91 -6.00 -3.31
CA ASP A 144 -6.88 -6.93 -3.74
C ASP A 144 -7.43 -8.34 -3.97
N TYR A 145 -8.36 -8.79 -3.12
CA TYR A 145 -9.08 -10.04 -3.34
C TYR A 145 -9.86 -10.02 -4.66
N VAL A 146 -10.62 -8.95 -4.89
CA VAL A 146 -11.39 -8.77 -6.13
C VAL A 146 -10.48 -8.81 -7.36
N TYR A 147 -9.31 -8.18 -7.29
CA TYR A 147 -8.33 -8.26 -8.38
C TYR A 147 -7.91 -9.71 -8.69
N VAL A 148 -7.51 -10.47 -7.68
CA VAL A 148 -7.10 -11.87 -7.85
C VAL A 148 -8.25 -12.73 -8.33
N ALA A 149 -9.40 -12.63 -7.67
CA ALA A 149 -10.58 -13.44 -7.93
C ALA A 149 -11.18 -13.20 -9.33
N SER A 150 -11.15 -11.95 -9.81
CA SER A 150 -11.59 -11.61 -11.17
C SER A 150 -10.72 -12.25 -12.25
N ILE A 151 -9.40 -12.35 -12.03
CA ILE A 151 -8.49 -13.03 -12.94
C ILE A 151 -8.71 -14.55 -12.94
N LEU A 152 -9.12 -15.11 -11.80
CA LEU A 152 -9.38 -16.54 -11.66
C LEU A 152 -10.81 -16.94 -12.04
N GLY A 153 -11.68 -16.00 -12.43
CA GLY A 153 -13.00 -16.26 -12.96
C GLY A 153 -14.09 -16.47 -11.92
N GLU A 154 -13.98 -15.85 -10.73
CA GLU A 154 -15.04 -15.85 -9.71
C GLU A 154 -16.27 -15.04 -10.18
N ASP A 155 -17.41 -15.30 -9.55
CA ASP A 155 -18.68 -14.66 -9.89
C ASP A 155 -18.62 -13.13 -9.78
N ALA A 156 -19.00 -12.44 -10.85
CA ALA A 156 -18.91 -11.00 -10.96
C ALA A 156 -19.81 -10.25 -9.97
N ASN A 157 -21.00 -10.80 -9.64
CA ASN A 157 -21.92 -10.16 -8.70
C ASN A 157 -21.32 -10.20 -7.29
N LEU A 158 -20.76 -11.33 -6.89
CA LEU A 158 -20.07 -11.46 -5.60
C LEU A 158 -18.90 -10.46 -5.52
N LEU A 159 -18.14 -10.31 -6.60
CA LEU A 159 -17.01 -9.37 -6.62
C LEU A 159 -17.49 -7.91 -6.56
N LEU A 160 -18.60 -7.58 -7.19
CA LEU A 160 -19.23 -6.27 -7.11
C LEU A 160 -19.72 -5.97 -5.68
N ASP A 161 -20.29 -6.97 -4.99
CA ASP A 161 -20.71 -6.82 -3.58
C ASP A 161 -19.52 -6.50 -2.66
N TYR A 162 -18.34 -7.13 -2.88
CA TYR A 162 -17.12 -6.80 -2.14
C TYR A 162 -16.61 -5.39 -2.43
N LEU A 163 -16.69 -4.90 -3.68
CA LEU A 163 -16.35 -3.51 -4.01
C LEU A 163 -17.31 -2.52 -3.35
N ASN A 164 -18.61 -2.84 -3.32
CA ASN A 164 -19.61 -2.03 -2.64
C ASN A 164 -19.38 -2.02 -1.12
N LEU A 165 -18.99 -3.14 -0.53
CA LEU A 165 -18.59 -3.21 0.88
C LEU A 165 -17.35 -2.33 1.13
N ALA A 166 -16.32 -2.41 0.29
CA ALA A 166 -15.14 -1.56 0.42
C ALA A 166 -15.49 -0.06 0.37
N LYS A 167 -16.41 0.32 -0.52
CA LYS A 167 -16.90 1.71 -0.60
C LYS A 167 -17.60 2.14 0.70
N ARG A 168 -18.45 1.29 1.29
CA ARG A 168 -19.11 1.60 2.57
C ARG A 168 -18.09 1.69 3.70
N ILE A 169 -17.15 0.74 3.80
CA ILE A 169 -16.05 0.77 4.79
C ILE A 169 -15.29 2.09 4.73
N LYS A 170 -14.92 2.55 3.52
CA LYS A 170 -14.24 3.83 3.33
C LYS A 170 -15.06 5.00 3.87
N GLN A 171 -16.36 5.03 3.58
CA GLN A 171 -17.26 6.08 4.04
C GLN A 171 -17.38 6.06 5.56
N THR A 172 -17.71 4.90 6.15
CA THR A 172 -17.90 4.76 7.59
C THR A 172 -16.62 5.06 8.37
N LEU A 173 -15.45 4.63 7.87
CA LEU A 173 -14.17 4.96 8.52
C LEU A 173 -13.98 6.48 8.63
N VAL A 174 -14.33 7.24 7.59
CA VAL A 174 -14.21 8.70 7.61
C VAL A 174 -15.29 9.32 8.51
N ASP A 175 -16.51 8.81 8.47
CA ASP A 175 -17.62 9.40 9.23
C ASP A 175 -17.48 9.13 10.73
N GLU A 176 -17.03 7.94 11.12
CA GLU A 176 -17.00 7.50 12.52
C GLU A 176 -15.64 7.62 13.19
N LEU A 177 -14.54 7.39 12.45
CA LEU A 177 -13.20 7.34 13.04
C LEU A 177 -12.35 8.60 12.78
N TRP A 178 -12.73 9.49 11.85
CA TRP A 178 -11.97 10.71 11.61
C TRP A 178 -12.26 11.78 12.66
N ASP A 179 -11.29 12.06 13.53
CA ASP A 179 -11.34 13.21 14.44
C ASP A 179 -10.80 14.47 13.74
N ALA A 180 -11.70 15.38 13.37
CA ALA A 180 -11.35 16.61 12.67
C ALA A 180 -10.48 17.57 13.50
N ASN A 181 -10.62 17.56 14.85
CA ASN A 181 -9.86 18.40 15.76
C ASN A 181 -8.42 17.91 15.88
N LYS A 182 -8.23 16.59 15.96
CA LYS A 182 -6.91 15.96 15.96
C LYS A 182 -6.29 15.91 14.58
N ALA A 183 -7.09 15.98 13.52
CA ALA A 183 -6.72 15.64 12.15
C ALA A 183 -6.07 14.24 12.07
N TYR A 184 -6.72 13.26 12.71
CA TYR A 184 -6.23 11.90 12.85
C TYR A 184 -7.38 10.91 12.95
N LEU A 185 -7.09 9.60 12.78
CA LEU A 185 -8.08 8.56 13.00
C LEU A 185 -8.08 8.12 14.48
N LEU A 186 -9.25 8.03 15.07
CA LEU A 186 -9.44 7.35 16.35
C LEU A 186 -9.09 5.88 16.16
N ASN A 187 -8.29 5.31 17.05
CA ASN A 187 -7.88 3.92 16.91
C ASN A 187 -8.99 2.94 17.27
N MET A 188 -9.74 3.25 18.32
CA MET A 188 -10.83 2.41 18.80
C MET A 188 -12.02 3.25 19.23
N ILE A 189 -13.22 2.77 18.84
CA ILE A 189 -14.49 3.19 19.44
C ILE A 189 -15.20 1.94 19.93
N GLU A 190 -15.55 1.92 21.22
CA GLU A 190 -16.44 0.95 21.83
C GLU A 190 -17.46 1.71 22.68
N GLU A 191 -18.63 1.14 22.93
CA GLU A 191 -19.71 1.79 23.68
C GLU A 191 -19.19 2.36 25.02
N GLY A 192 -19.17 3.69 25.11
CA GLY A 192 -18.68 4.43 26.29
C GLY A 192 -17.16 4.54 26.44
N ASN A 193 -16.36 4.01 25.51
CA ASN A 193 -14.90 4.09 25.57
C ASN A 193 -14.30 4.47 24.20
N ILE A 194 -13.63 5.62 24.15
CA ILE A 194 -12.92 6.12 22.96
C ILE A 194 -11.43 6.14 23.26
N ASP A 195 -10.65 5.44 22.45
CA ASP A 195 -9.20 5.48 22.53
C ASP A 195 -8.67 6.72 21.81
N HIS A 196 -8.10 7.64 22.58
CA HIS A 196 -7.59 8.93 22.09
C HIS A 196 -6.10 8.94 21.74
N HIS A 197 -5.40 7.82 21.78
CA HIS A 197 -4.00 7.75 21.37
C HIS A 197 -3.84 7.98 19.86
N TYR A 198 -2.65 8.48 19.48
CA TYR A 198 -2.20 8.49 18.10
C TYR A 198 -1.45 7.17 17.83
N TYR A 199 -1.97 6.31 16.97
CA TYR A 199 -1.34 5.05 16.57
C TYR A 199 -0.77 5.14 15.17
N ALA A 200 0.44 4.61 14.99
CA ALA A 200 1.11 4.69 13.71
C ALA A 200 0.44 3.89 12.58
N GLY A 201 -0.34 2.85 12.90
CA GLY A 201 -1.10 2.07 11.91
C GLY A 201 -2.09 2.89 11.11
N SER A 202 -2.62 3.98 11.66
CA SER A 202 -3.52 4.92 10.97
C SER A 202 -2.86 5.58 9.74
N ILE A 203 -1.53 5.63 9.66
CA ILE A 203 -0.80 6.19 8.51
C ILE A 203 -1.15 5.44 7.22
N ALA A 204 -1.45 4.15 7.30
CA ALA A 204 -1.80 3.33 6.14
C ALA A 204 -3.01 3.87 5.36
N ALA A 205 -3.94 4.59 6.00
CA ALA A 205 -5.07 5.22 5.33
C ALA A 205 -4.66 6.25 4.26
N THR A 206 -3.47 6.85 4.39
CA THR A 206 -2.99 7.89 3.48
C THR A 206 -2.52 7.36 2.13
N TYR A 207 -1.97 6.13 2.07
CA TYR A 207 -1.44 5.55 0.84
C TYR A 207 -2.30 4.40 0.27
N TYR A 208 -3.35 3.99 0.98
CA TYR A 208 -4.35 3.06 0.46
C TYR A 208 -5.61 3.76 -0.09
N ASP A 209 -5.56 5.08 -0.30
CA ASP A 209 -6.65 5.87 -0.91
C ASP A 209 -7.96 5.87 -0.10
N LEU A 210 -7.88 5.69 1.24
CA LEU A 210 -9.05 5.84 2.10
C LEU A 210 -9.37 7.29 2.41
N LEU A 211 -8.34 8.11 2.62
CA LEU A 211 -8.48 9.54 2.87
C LEU A 211 -8.27 10.33 1.57
N ASP A 212 -8.98 11.43 1.43
CA ASP A 212 -8.69 12.40 0.38
C ASP A 212 -7.31 13.05 0.60
N MET A 213 -6.83 13.79 -0.41
CA MET A 213 -5.52 14.42 -0.39
C MET A 213 -5.35 15.40 0.78
N GLU A 214 -6.39 16.14 1.13
CA GLU A 214 -6.35 17.14 2.20
C GLU A 214 -6.26 16.46 3.57
N LYS A 215 -7.14 15.48 3.85
CA LYS A 215 -7.08 14.71 5.10
C LYS A 215 -5.77 13.94 5.22
N SER A 216 -5.28 13.35 4.13
CA SER A 216 -3.98 12.65 4.12
C SER A 216 -2.83 13.58 4.51
N LYS A 217 -2.75 14.77 3.94
CA LYS A 217 -1.72 15.77 4.30
C LYS A 217 -1.83 16.20 5.76
N ARG A 218 -3.04 16.46 6.24
CA ARG A 218 -3.29 16.84 7.64
C ARG A 218 -2.90 15.73 8.62
N LEU A 219 -3.23 14.47 8.30
CA LEU A 219 -2.83 13.32 9.11
C LEU A 219 -1.29 13.22 9.19
N LEU A 220 -0.59 13.35 8.06
CA LEU A 220 0.88 13.29 8.05
C LEU A 220 1.53 14.46 8.81
N GLN A 221 0.90 15.65 8.82
CA GLN A 221 1.35 16.76 9.67
C GLN A 221 1.16 16.43 11.17
N THR A 222 0.06 15.76 11.53
CA THR A 222 -0.16 15.28 12.89
C THR A 222 0.86 14.20 13.27
N VAL A 223 1.18 13.25 12.39
CA VAL A 223 2.27 12.28 12.61
C VAL A 223 3.59 12.99 12.90
N LYS A 224 3.92 14.01 12.10
CA LYS A 224 5.15 14.79 12.29
C LYS A 224 5.20 15.51 13.64
N ARG A 225 4.07 15.98 14.13
CA ARG A 225 3.97 16.72 15.39
C ARG A 225 3.91 15.79 16.62
N GLU A 226 3.14 14.70 16.53
CA GLU A 226 2.81 13.88 17.71
C GLU A 226 3.65 12.58 17.78
N LEU A 227 3.92 11.93 16.64
CA LEU A 227 4.58 10.63 16.62
C LEU A 227 6.06 10.68 16.23
N LEU A 228 6.49 11.68 15.44
CA LEU A 228 7.85 11.69 14.91
C LEU A 228 8.85 12.14 15.97
N ASP A 229 9.71 11.22 16.42
CA ASP A 229 10.94 11.58 17.08
C ASP A 229 11.95 12.13 16.06
N PRO A 230 12.50 13.34 16.26
CA PRO A 230 13.33 13.99 15.24
C PRO A 230 14.66 13.27 14.96
N HIS A 231 15.12 12.38 15.84
CA HIS A 231 16.40 11.68 15.71
C HIS A 231 16.25 10.19 15.38
N ILE A 232 15.14 9.56 15.79
CA ILE A 232 14.98 8.11 15.76
C ILE A 232 13.93 7.68 14.71
N GLY A 233 12.81 8.42 14.56
CA GLY A 233 11.74 8.12 13.62
C GLY A 233 10.34 8.08 14.23
N VAL A 234 9.40 7.46 13.56
CA VAL A 234 7.98 7.43 13.94
C VAL A 234 7.75 6.45 15.09
N ARG A 235 7.21 6.92 16.20
CA ARG A 235 6.80 6.13 17.37
C ARG A 235 5.56 5.29 17.07
N THR A 236 5.45 4.15 17.76
CA THR A 236 4.28 3.25 17.67
C THR A 236 2.99 3.93 18.08
N VAL A 237 3.03 4.66 19.20
CA VAL A 237 1.88 5.29 19.83
C VAL A 237 2.31 6.50 20.67
N MET A 238 1.42 7.48 20.82
CA MET A 238 1.53 8.58 21.77
C MET A 238 0.14 8.97 22.32
N PRO A 239 0.03 9.33 23.60
CA PRO A 239 1.07 9.31 24.65
C PRO A 239 1.59 7.89 24.95
N ALA A 240 2.79 7.79 25.55
CA ALA A 240 3.42 6.52 25.92
C ALA A 240 3.07 6.14 27.37
N ASP A 241 1.80 5.90 27.64
CA ASP A 241 1.25 5.73 28.99
C ASP A 241 0.60 4.37 29.28
N PHE A 242 0.83 3.37 28.43
CA PHE A 242 0.25 2.03 28.58
C PHE A 242 0.58 1.32 29.88
N HIS A 243 1.67 1.69 30.55
CA HIS A 243 2.00 1.22 31.89
C HIS A 243 0.96 1.64 32.96
N GLN A 244 0.16 2.67 32.68
CA GLN A 244 -0.96 3.14 33.52
C GLN A 244 -2.30 2.51 33.10
N LEU A 245 -2.35 1.87 31.94
CA LEU A 245 -3.56 1.38 31.28
C LEU A 245 -3.56 -0.15 31.13
N ILE A 246 -2.77 -0.87 31.95
CA ILE A 246 -2.62 -2.33 31.87
C ILE A 246 -3.98 -3.01 31.95
N ASP A 247 -4.81 -2.63 32.93
CA ASP A 247 -6.14 -3.22 33.12
C ASP A 247 -7.13 -2.81 32.01
N VAL A 248 -7.00 -1.60 31.50
CA VAL A 248 -7.85 -1.08 30.39
C VAL A 248 -7.64 -1.89 29.11
N TYR A 249 -6.38 -2.11 28.73
CA TYR A 249 -6.03 -2.86 27.52
C TYR A 249 -5.85 -4.35 27.77
N ARG A 250 -5.98 -4.79 29.03
CA ARG A 250 -5.76 -6.19 29.44
C ARG A 250 -4.40 -6.73 29.00
N PHE A 251 -3.37 -5.91 29.18
CA PHE A 251 -1.99 -6.32 28.94
C PHE A 251 -1.55 -7.34 30.00
N GLN A 252 -0.70 -8.28 29.61
CA GLN A 252 -0.05 -9.19 30.55
C GLN A 252 1.14 -8.49 31.22
N GLY A 253 0.85 -7.75 32.31
CA GLY A 253 1.85 -6.92 32.97
C GLY A 253 2.41 -5.83 32.05
N MET A 254 3.72 -5.73 31.96
CA MET A 254 4.43 -4.74 31.15
C MET A 254 4.73 -5.20 29.72
N GLU A 255 3.94 -6.09 29.13
CA GLU A 255 4.22 -6.64 27.78
C GLU A 255 4.29 -5.55 26.68
N ALA A 256 3.56 -4.44 26.83
CA ALA A 256 3.65 -3.30 25.90
C ALA A 256 4.97 -2.51 26.02
N GLY A 257 5.77 -2.77 27.04
CA GLY A 257 7.01 -2.06 27.36
C GLY A 257 6.83 -0.88 28.32
N LYS A 258 7.95 -0.44 28.89
CA LYS A 258 8.02 0.80 29.65
C LYS A 258 7.72 2.00 28.74
N PRO A 259 7.39 3.20 29.30
CA PRO A 259 7.24 4.40 28.47
C PRO A 259 8.41 4.59 27.49
N TYR A 260 8.09 4.88 26.25
CA TYR A 260 9.05 5.11 25.15
C TYR A 260 9.88 3.88 24.72
N VAL A 261 9.47 2.70 25.12
CA VAL A 261 10.14 1.43 24.78
C VAL A 261 9.14 0.48 24.12
N TYR A 262 9.61 -0.35 23.19
CA TYR A 262 8.84 -1.39 22.51
C TYR A 262 7.56 -0.83 21.88
N LEU A 263 6.37 -1.40 22.18
CA LEU A 263 5.11 -0.93 21.64
C LEU A 263 4.55 0.31 22.36
N ASN A 264 5.06 0.65 23.54
CA ASN A 264 4.66 1.82 24.31
C ASN A 264 5.49 3.07 23.94
N GLY A 265 5.47 3.46 22.67
CA GLY A 265 6.15 4.65 22.15
C GLY A 265 7.56 4.42 21.59
N GLY A 266 8.05 3.19 21.49
CA GLY A 266 9.28 2.87 20.74
C GLY A 266 9.13 3.09 19.23
N VAL A 267 10.23 3.13 18.49
CA VAL A 267 10.25 3.25 17.03
C VAL A 267 10.53 1.90 16.40
N TRP A 268 9.65 1.47 15.50
CA TRP A 268 9.81 0.28 14.66
C TRP A 268 10.09 0.68 13.20
N PRO A 269 10.91 -0.05 12.45
CA PRO A 269 11.33 0.36 11.10
C PRO A 269 10.18 0.58 10.12
N HIS A 270 9.17 -0.31 10.14
CA HIS A 270 8.04 -0.25 9.21
C HIS A 270 7.19 1.02 9.35
N LEU A 271 7.18 1.66 10.53
CA LEU A 271 6.45 2.91 10.75
C LEU A 271 7.07 4.07 9.95
N ASN A 272 8.40 4.10 9.86
CA ASN A 272 9.11 5.03 9.00
C ASN A 272 8.81 4.78 7.52
N VAL A 273 8.64 3.50 7.13
CA VAL A 273 8.23 3.14 5.77
C VAL A 273 6.81 3.60 5.49
N TRP A 274 5.84 3.34 6.37
CA TRP A 274 4.46 3.80 6.19
C TRP A 274 4.37 5.32 6.10
N TYR A 275 5.11 6.04 6.94
CA TYR A 275 5.20 7.50 6.85
C TYR A 275 5.80 7.95 5.52
N THR A 276 6.87 7.30 5.05
CA THR A 276 7.46 7.53 3.73
C THR A 276 6.43 7.33 2.61
N LEU A 277 5.67 6.23 2.64
CA LEU A 277 4.64 5.94 1.65
C LEU A 277 3.55 7.02 1.64
N GLY A 278 3.08 7.45 2.80
CA GLY A 278 2.11 8.55 2.92
C GLY A 278 2.63 9.84 2.30
N LEU A 279 3.89 10.21 2.57
CA LEU A 279 4.55 11.37 1.97
C LEU A 279 4.64 11.25 0.44
N LEU A 280 4.98 10.07 -0.07
CA LEU A 280 5.06 9.83 -1.52
C LEU A 280 3.69 9.93 -2.20
N TYR A 281 2.65 9.37 -1.62
CA TYR A 281 1.29 9.43 -2.17
C TYR A 281 0.69 10.85 -2.09
N THR A 282 1.12 11.65 -1.13
CA THR A 282 0.77 13.08 -1.03
C THR A 282 1.74 14.01 -1.78
N GLN A 283 2.62 13.46 -2.63
CA GLN A 283 3.58 14.16 -3.49
C GLN A 283 4.67 14.96 -2.74
N GLN A 284 4.93 14.63 -1.47
CA GLN A 284 5.98 15.23 -0.64
C GLN A 284 7.30 14.43 -0.78
N THR A 285 7.76 14.23 -2.02
CA THR A 285 8.85 13.29 -2.36
C THR A 285 10.19 13.65 -1.74
N ASN A 286 10.51 14.95 -1.61
CA ASN A 286 11.75 15.39 -0.97
C ASN A 286 11.76 15.11 0.53
N GLU A 287 10.62 15.24 1.21
CA GLU A 287 10.51 14.86 2.62
C GLU A 287 10.61 13.34 2.78
N ALA A 288 9.98 12.56 1.90
CA ALA A 288 10.13 11.10 1.87
C ALA A 288 11.60 10.67 1.72
N LYS A 289 12.34 11.31 0.81
CA LYS A 289 13.79 11.07 0.63
C LYS A 289 14.58 11.35 1.92
N LYS A 290 14.25 12.43 2.64
CA LYS A 290 14.88 12.76 3.93
C LYS A 290 14.57 11.70 5.00
N VAL A 291 13.34 11.24 5.09
CA VAL A 291 12.91 10.17 6.03
C VAL A 291 13.70 8.90 5.76
N ILE A 292 13.76 8.43 4.51
CA ILE A 292 14.55 7.26 4.14
C ILE A 292 16.01 7.43 4.52
N LYS A 293 16.63 8.53 4.10
CA LYS A 293 18.05 8.78 4.36
C LYS A 293 18.37 8.78 5.85
N LYS A 294 17.49 9.36 6.67
CA LYS A 294 17.74 9.56 8.10
C LYS A 294 17.40 8.32 8.94
N TYR A 295 16.32 7.63 8.65
CA TYR A 295 15.77 6.62 9.55
C TYR A 295 15.80 5.19 9.03
N LEU A 296 16.05 5.00 7.71
CA LEU A 296 15.96 3.68 7.08
C LEU A 296 17.29 3.21 6.46
N THR A 297 18.25 4.10 6.19
CA THR A 297 19.59 3.67 5.74
C THR A 297 20.46 3.25 6.92
N LEU A 298 21.37 2.30 6.71
CA LEU A 298 22.33 1.91 7.75
C LEU A 298 23.18 3.09 8.22
N ASP A 299 23.59 3.97 7.30
CA ASP A 299 24.33 5.20 7.63
C ASP A 299 23.50 6.15 8.51
N GLY A 300 22.24 6.40 8.16
CA GLY A 300 21.34 7.24 8.95
C GLY A 300 21.07 6.68 10.35
N ILE A 301 20.90 5.36 10.46
CA ILE A 301 20.72 4.67 11.74
C ILE A 301 21.99 4.77 12.58
N GLN A 302 23.16 4.48 12.01
CA GLN A 302 24.46 4.53 12.70
C GLN A 302 24.79 5.92 13.24
N ASN A 303 24.50 6.97 12.47
CA ASN A 303 24.77 8.36 12.84
C ASN A 303 23.72 9.00 13.78
N SER A 304 22.74 8.21 14.25
CA SER A 304 21.73 8.66 15.22
C SER A 304 22.16 8.32 16.67
N PRO A 305 21.51 8.89 17.70
CA PRO A 305 21.84 8.59 19.09
C PRO A 305 21.83 7.08 19.39
N ASN A 306 22.91 6.56 19.99
CA ASN A 306 23.13 5.13 20.27
C ASN A 306 22.86 4.20 19.07
N GLY A 307 23.00 4.70 17.85
CA GLY A 307 22.76 3.96 16.62
C GLY A 307 23.88 2.96 16.31
N GLN A 308 23.54 1.93 15.56
CA GLN A 308 24.44 0.91 15.04
C GLN A 308 24.11 0.67 13.56
N PRO A 309 25.06 0.21 12.70
CA PRO A 309 24.80 -0.06 11.30
C PRO A 309 24.03 -1.36 11.10
N SER A 310 22.82 -1.43 11.66
CA SER A 310 21.96 -2.61 11.64
C SER A 310 20.49 -2.24 11.55
N PHE A 311 19.73 -3.04 10.84
CA PHE A 311 18.26 -3.07 11.00
C PHE A 311 17.91 -3.64 12.38
N TYR A 312 16.75 -3.31 12.90
CA TYR A 312 16.35 -3.55 14.27
C TYR A 312 14.87 -3.92 14.36
N GLU A 313 14.47 -4.52 15.47
CA GLU A 313 13.07 -4.69 15.81
C GLU A 313 12.48 -3.35 16.28
N TYR A 314 13.05 -2.77 17.35
CA TYR A 314 12.65 -1.45 17.82
C TYR A 314 13.82 -0.64 18.40
N ARG A 315 13.56 0.65 18.63
CA ARG A 315 14.49 1.58 19.28
C ARG A 315 13.81 2.32 20.41
N ASN A 316 14.57 2.58 21.48
CA ASN A 316 14.15 3.36 22.63
C ASN A 316 14.04 4.85 22.26
N THR A 317 12.95 5.52 22.63
CA THR A 317 12.72 6.95 22.37
C THR A 317 12.61 7.80 23.63
N ASP A 318 13.00 7.29 24.80
CA ASP A 318 13.10 8.06 26.03
C ASP A 318 14.30 9.01 25.98
N ALA A 319 14.05 10.28 25.68
CA ALA A 319 15.09 11.31 25.55
C ALA A 319 15.82 11.61 26.89
N ALA A 320 15.24 11.25 28.03
CA ALA A 320 15.87 11.40 29.34
C ALA A 320 16.79 10.22 29.71
N SER A 321 16.69 9.11 28.97
CA SER A 321 17.46 7.91 29.23
C SER A 321 18.84 7.94 28.54
N LYS A 322 19.86 7.40 29.19
CA LYS A 322 21.16 7.10 28.55
C LYS A 322 21.03 6.12 27.36
N ASN A 323 19.92 5.38 27.31
CA ASN A 323 19.62 4.41 26.24
C ASN A 323 18.79 5.05 25.11
N TYR A 324 18.62 6.39 25.06
CA TYR A 324 17.91 7.06 23.97
C TYR A 324 18.48 6.66 22.61
N GLY A 325 17.65 6.09 21.76
CA GLY A 325 18.04 5.60 20.44
C GLY A 325 18.69 4.21 20.41
N SER A 326 18.90 3.55 21.56
CA SER A 326 19.45 2.18 21.57
C SER A 326 18.59 1.23 20.76
N ILE A 327 19.26 0.31 20.07
CA ILE A 327 18.68 -0.71 19.21
C ILE A 327 18.43 -1.96 20.03
N ASP A 328 17.24 -2.54 19.89
CA ASP A 328 16.91 -3.89 20.34
C ASP A 328 16.80 -4.85 19.15
N LYS A 329 17.21 -6.09 19.34
CA LYS A 329 17.22 -7.16 18.34
C LYS A 329 17.79 -6.73 17.00
N PRO A 330 19.10 -6.51 16.89
CA PRO A 330 19.78 -6.17 15.65
C PRO A 330 19.58 -7.30 14.62
N THR A 331 19.75 -6.96 13.32
CA THR A 331 19.57 -7.90 12.19
C THR A 331 18.14 -8.36 11.96
N PHE A 332 17.16 -7.50 12.24
CA PHE A 332 15.75 -7.80 12.03
C PHE A 332 15.38 -7.74 10.54
N LEU A 333 15.15 -8.89 9.92
CA LEU A 333 15.16 -9.05 8.44
C LEU A 333 14.00 -8.36 7.71
N TRP A 334 12.81 -8.32 8.30
CA TRP A 334 11.66 -7.67 7.64
C TRP A 334 11.88 -6.19 7.37
N ALA A 335 12.67 -5.52 8.21
CA ALA A 335 13.06 -4.14 8.01
C ALA A 335 13.81 -3.94 6.67
N GLY A 336 14.63 -4.90 6.27
CA GLY A 336 15.33 -4.89 4.98
C GLY A 336 14.36 -4.98 3.79
N GLY A 337 13.37 -5.87 3.84
CA GLY A 337 12.34 -5.99 2.80
C GLY A 337 11.52 -4.72 2.67
N LEU A 338 11.11 -4.15 3.79
CA LEU A 338 10.37 -2.88 3.82
C LEU A 338 11.19 -1.68 3.34
N TYR A 339 12.48 -1.64 3.67
CA TYR A 339 13.41 -0.63 3.15
C TYR A 339 13.49 -0.69 1.62
N ILE A 340 13.66 -1.88 1.04
CA ILE A 340 13.65 -2.08 -0.41
C ILE A 340 12.31 -1.61 -0.99
N HIS A 341 11.18 -1.96 -0.37
CA HIS A 341 9.87 -1.48 -0.78
C HIS A 341 9.82 0.05 -0.85
N ALA A 342 10.30 0.75 0.19
CA ALA A 342 10.34 2.21 0.22
C ALA A 342 11.24 2.81 -0.88
N LEU A 343 12.36 2.17 -1.21
CA LEU A 343 13.26 2.62 -2.28
C LEU A 343 12.61 2.56 -3.65
N TYR A 344 11.95 1.45 -4.00
CA TYR A 344 11.23 1.32 -5.27
C TYR A 344 10.09 2.36 -5.37
N GLN A 345 9.38 2.58 -4.27
CA GLN A 345 8.35 3.61 -4.22
C GLN A 345 8.95 5.03 -4.37
N LEU A 346 10.10 5.32 -3.76
CA LEU A 346 10.82 6.59 -3.94
C LEU A 346 11.26 6.78 -5.39
N ALA A 347 11.66 5.71 -6.07
CA ALA A 347 12.06 5.68 -7.47
C ALA A 347 10.86 5.69 -8.45
N GLY A 348 9.67 6.03 -7.99
CA GLY A 348 8.51 6.28 -8.84
C GLY A 348 7.58 5.09 -9.05
N LEU A 349 7.93 3.88 -8.63
CA LEU A 349 7.01 2.74 -8.68
C LEU A 349 5.83 2.98 -7.73
N ARG A 350 4.62 2.68 -8.19
CA ARG A 350 3.38 2.74 -7.42
C ARG A 350 2.51 1.53 -7.75
N ALA A 351 1.63 1.19 -6.84
CA ALA A 351 0.60 0.20 -7.09
C ALA A 351 -0.73 0.64 -6.44
N ASN A 352 -1.81 0.38 -7.12
CA ASN A 352 -3.14 0.30 -6.52
C ASN A 352 -3.62 -1.16 -6.54
N SER A 353 -4.88 -1.39 -6.21
CA SER A 353 -5.39 -2.77 -6.18
C SER A 353 -5.49 -3.42 -7.55
N SER A 354 -5.62 -2.65 -8.64
CA SER A 354 -5.80 -3.17 -9.99
C SER A 354 -4.54 -3.15 -10.86
N ASN A 355 -3.60 -2.22 -10.57
CA ASN A 355 -2.48 -1.96 -11.47
C ASN A 355 -1.18 -1.65 -10.73
N ILE A 356 -0.06 -1.94 -11.40
CA ILE A 356 1.22 -1.28 -11.18
C ILE A 356 1.29 -0.06 -12.11
N PHE A 357 1.79 1.05 -11.62
CA PHE A 357 1.95 2.26 -12.41
C PHE A 357 3.20 3.06 -11.96
N PHE A 358 3.67 3.95 -12.82
CA PHE A 358 4.78 4.83 -12.51
C PHE A 358 4.31 6.26 -12.28
N SER A 359 4.89 6.92 -11.28
CA SER A 359 4.66 8.32 -10.97
C SER A 359 5.87 9.15 -11.40
N PRO A 360 5.73 10.15 -12.27
CA PRO A 360 6.85 10.99 -12.68
C PRO A 360 7.27 11.99 -11.60
N ILE A 361 6.57 12.06 -10.48
CA ILE A 361 6.89 12.96 -9.37
C ILE A 361 7.95 12.29 -8.50
N LEU A 362 9.22 12.55 -8.80
CA LEU A 362 10.39 12.05 -8.08
C LEU A 362 11.04 13.17 -7.25
N PRO A 363 11.83 12.84 -6.22
CA PRO A 363 12.57 13.84 -5.46
C PRO A 363 13.70 14.47 -6.28
N ASP A 364 14.18 15.62 -5.82
CA ASP A 364 15.33 16.31 -6.41
C ASP A 364 16.59 15.41 -6.37
N GLY A 365 17.40 15.47 -7.44
CA GLY A 365 18.57 14.61 -7.63
C GLY A 365 18.24 13.21 -8.17
N PHE A 366 17.02 13.02 -8.70
CA PHE A 366 16.57 11.79 -9.36
C PHE A 366 16.34 12.02 -10.87
N GLU A 367 17.17 12.85 -11.50
CA GLU A 367 17.12 13.13 -12.94
C GLU A 367 17.49 11.91 -13.77
N THR A 368 18.30 11.02 -13.21
CA THR A 368 18.67 9.73 -13.81
C THR A 368 18.64 8.66 -12.71
N VAL A 369 17.80 7.65 -12.89
CA VAL A 369 17.65 6.50 -11.97
C VAL A 369 17.45 5.25 -12.80
N ASP A 370 18.20 4.19 -12.48
CA ASP A 370 18.09 2.89 -13.12
C ASP A 370 17.90 1.80 -12.06
N TYR A 371 17.00 0.87 -12.33
CA TYR A 371 16.80 -0.32 -11.49
C TYR A 371 16.12 -1.44 -12.25
N ASP A 372 16.28 -2.66 -11.77
CA ASP A 372 15.60 -3.82 -12.31
C ASP A 372 14.28 -4.07 -11.56
N LEU A 373 13.25 -4.50 -12.26
CA LEU A 373 11.90 -4.73 -11.73
C LEU A 373 11.27 -5.97 -12.35
N MET A 374 10.82 -6.90 -11.53
CA MET A 374 9.93 -7.96 -11.97
C MET A 374 8.55 -7.40 -12.33
N LEU A 375 8.13 -7.56 -13.56
CA LEU A 375 6.86 -7.06 -14.06
C LEU A 375 6.20 -8.09 -14.98
N SER A 376 5.01 -8.55 -14.59
CA SER A 376 4.26 -9.58 -15.35
C SER A 376 5.08 -10.83 -15.69
N GLY A 377 6.00 -11.24 -14.81
CA GLY A 377 6.86 -12.40 -14.97
C GLY A 377 8.17 -12.15 -15.72
N ASN A 378 8.44 -10.93 -16.15
CA ASN A 378 9.69 -10.54 -16.80
C ASN A 378 10.53 -9.64 -15.88
N LEU A 379 11.86 -9.83 -15.90
CA LEU A 379 12.78 -8.89 -15.26
C LEU A 379 13.09 -7.76 -16.25
N CYS A 380 12.55 -6.57 -15.99
CA CYS A 380 12.68 -5.41 -16.85
C CYS A 380 13.69 -4.42 -16.27
N ARG A 381 14.49 -3.80 -17.15
CA ARG A 381 15.31 -2.64 -16.80
C ARG A 381 14.46 -1.37 -16.86
N VAL A 382 14.30 -0.67 -15.74
CA VAL A 382 13.60 0.62 -15.66
C VAL A 382 14.64 1.73 -15.64
N SER A 383 14.54 2.67 -16.59
CA SER A 383 15.42 3.84 -16.71
C SER A 383 14.61 5.12 -16.69
N TRP A 384 14.93 6.02 -15.77
CA TRP A 384 14.38 7.36 -15.70
C TRP A 384 15.35 8.39 -16.28
N LYS A 385 14.82 9.39 -17.00
CA LYS A 385 15.61 10.53 -17.52
C LYS A 385 14.84 11.85 -17.38
N GLY A 386 15.60 12.93 -17.19
CA GLY A 386 15.07 14.28 -17.15
C GLY A 386 14.38 14.66 -15.84
N ASN A 387 13.73 15.79 -15.82
CA ASN A 387 13.04 16.36 -14.68
C ASN A 387 11.62 16.83 -15.06
N GLY A 388 10.79 17.12 -14.04
CA GLY A 388 9.41 17.55 -14.24
C GLY A 388 8.40 16.63 -13.55
N LYS A 389 7.13 17.03 -13.62
CA LYS A 389 6.02 16.35 -12.93
C LYS A 389 5.18 15.47 -13.85
N PHE A 390 5.53 15.40 -15.13
CA PHE A 390 4.81 14.64 -16.16
C PHE A 390 5.76 13.75 -16.94
N PHE A 391 5.23 12.75 -17.63
CA PHE A 391 5.98 12.02 -18.64
C PHE A 391 6.05 12.84 -19.91
N LYS A 392 7.28 13.09 -20.37
CA LYS A 392 7.55 13.60 -21.71
C LYS A 392 7.31 12.51 -22.74
N ASN A 393 7.91 11.32 -22.48
CA ASN A 393 7.74 10.12 -23.27
C ASN A 393 7.77 8.88 -22.36
N ILE A 394 7.12 7.82 -22.83
CA ILE A 394 7.21 6.45 -22.27
C ILE A 394 7.59 5.54 -23.42
N THR A 395 8.63 4.73 -23.23
CA THR A 395 9.10 3.78 -24.23
C THR A 395 9.21 2.40 -23.59
N LEU A 396 8.64 1.39 -24.23
CA LEU A 396 8.66 -0.01 -23.79
C LEU A 396 9.30 -0.84 -24.90
N ASP A 397 10.38 -1.55 -24.61
CA ASP A 397 11.12 -2.39 -25.58
C ASP A 397 11.41 -1.63 -26.89
N GLY A 398 11.82 -0.36 -26.77
CA GLY A 398 12.11 0.53 -27.91
C GLY A 398 10.87 1.15 -28.59
N MET A 399 9.66 0.79 -28.23
CA MET A 399 8.42 1.31 -28.82
C MET A 399 7.75 2.36 -27.94
N LYS A 400 7.21 3.42 -28.55
CA LYS A 400 6.48 4.46 -27.85
C LYS A 400 5.19 3.93 -27.23
N ALA A 401 4.96 4.23 -25.96
CA ALA A 401 3.76 3.87 -25.22
C ALA A 401 3.02 5.13 -24.73
N TYR A 402 1.73 4.99 -24.48
CA TYR A 402 0.83 6.07 -24.06
C TYR A 402 0.13 5.77 -22.74
N SER A 403 0.75 4.94 -21.92
CA SER A 403 0.26 4.59 -20.58
C SER A 403 1.40 4.47 -19.59
N GLY A 404 1.27 5.15 -18.45
CA GLY A 404 2.09 4.90 -17.26
C GLY A 404 1.49 3.83 -16.34
N VAL A 405 0.37 3.20 -16.74
CA VAL A 405 -0.41 2.24 -15.96
C VAL A 405 -0.44 0.89 -16.67
N ASP A 406 -0.36 -0.19 -15.91
CA ASP A 406 -0.42 -1.58 -16.41
C ASP A 406 0.57 -1.83 -17.56
N ILE A 407 1.81 -1.39 -17.34
CA ILE A 407 2.89 -1.45 -18.31
C ILE A 407 3.25 -2.92 -18.57
N LYS A 408 3.32 -3.29 -19.83
CA LYS A 408 3.69 -4.62 -20.32
C LYS A 408 4.97 -4.51 -21.15
N ALA A 409 6.11 -4.59 -20.49
CA ALA A 409 7.43 -4.68 -21.12
C ALA A 409 8.01 -6.07 -20.92
N LYS A 410 8.94 -6.46 -21.79
CA LYS A 410 9.68 -7.72 -21.68
C LYS A 410 11.09 -7.51 -21.14
N GLU A 411 11.73 -6.41 -21.53
CA GLU A 411 13.14 -6.14 -21.22
C GLU A 411 13.36 -4.72 -20.70
N ASP A 412 12.92 -3.68 -21.45
CA ASP A 412 13.28 -2.30 -21.17
C ASP A 412 12.09 -1.34 -21.02
N ILE A 413 12.17 -0.50 -20.02
CA ILE A 413 11.23 0.59 -19.75
C ILE A 413 12.01 1.89 -19.62
N LEU A 414 11.84 2.81 -20.58
CA LEU A 414 12.40 4.16 -20.50
C LEU A 414 11.31 5.18 -20.21
N LEU A 415 11.47 5.91 -19.13
CA LEU A 415 10.54 6.92 -18.61
C LEU A 415 11.23 8.29 -18.64
N GLU A 416 10.88 9.13 -19.61
CA GLU A 416 11.41 10.49 -19.73
C GLU A 416 10.45 11.48 -19.08
N ARG A 417 10.96 12.33 -18.18
CA ARG A 417 10.19 13.38 -17.51
C ARG A 417 10.35 14.71 -18.22
N GLY A 418 9.29 15.51 -18.20
CA GLY A 418 9.22 16.83 -18.84
C GLY A 418 7.80 17.16 -19.30
N ASN A 419 7.66 18.12 -20.20
CA ASN A 419 6.35 18.44 -20.80
C ASN A 419 5.93 17.31 -21.74
N PRO A 420 4.69 16.80 -21.64
CA PRO A 420 4.20 15.73 -22.48
C PRO A 420 4.25 16.07 -23.97
N GLN A 421 4.72 15.14 -24.78
CA GLN A 421 4.69 15.26 -26.25
C GLN A 421 3.44 14.63 -26.87
N ALA A 422 2.69 13.86 -26.09
CA ALA A 422 1.45 13.21 -26.50
C ALA A 422 0.58 12.96 -25.26
N PRO A 423 -0.74 12.77 -25.42
CA PRO A 423 -1.60 12.32 -24.33
C PRO A 423 -1.15 10.95 -23.80
N TYR A 424 -1.33 10.73 -22.50
CA TYR A 424 -1.10 9.42 -21.89
C TYR A 424 -2.06 9.17 -20.71
N LEU A 425 -2.31 7.89 -20.43
CA LEU A 425 -3.04 7.44 -19.25
C LEU A 425 -2.10 7.43 -18.04
N ALA A 426 -2.42 8.24 -17.03
CA ALA A 426 -1.59 8.40 -15.83
C ALA A 426 -2.06 7.54 -14.65
N LYS A 427 -3.38 7.31 -14.50
CA LYS A 427 -3.97 6.46 -13.45
C LYS A 427 -5.24 5.79 -13.94
N SER A 428 -5.51 4.61 -13.38
CA SER A 428 -6.74 3.85 -13.56
C SER A 428 -7.04 3.02 -12.31
N ASN A 429 -8.31 2.88 -11.93
CA ASN A 429 -8.75 1.95 -10.89
C ASN A 429 -9.25 0.60 -11.46
N CYS A 430 -9.24 0.42 -12.78
CA CYS A 430 -9.51 -0.85 -13.45
C CYS A 430 -8.28 -1.30 -14.26
N ARG A 431 -8.25 -2.57 -14.67
CA ARG A 431 -7.20 -3.12 -15.52
C ARG A 431 -7.27 -2.51 -16.92
N ILE A 432 -6.13 -2.39 -17.56
CA ILE A 432 -6.01 -1.84 -18.92
C ILE A 432 -5.57 -2.95 -19.86
N HIS A 433 -6.33 -3.15 -20.94
CA HIS A 433 -5.94 -4.08 -22.00
C HIS A 433 -4.89 -3.45 -22.92
N CYS A 434 -5.21 -2.27 -23.47
CA CYS A 434 -4.26 -1.48 -24.28
C CYS A 434 -4.63 0.01 -24.24
N VAL A 435 -3.62 0.85 -24.58
CA VAL A 435 -3.79 2.30 -24.81
C VAL A 435 -3.07 2.64 -26.11
N ASN A 436 -3.83 3.15 -27.08
CA ASN A 436 -3.32 3.57 -28.39
C ASN A 436 -3.60 5.07 -28.62
N TYR A 437 -2.67 5.76 -29.26
CA TYR A 437 -2.85 7.15 -29.66
C TYR A 437 -2.49 7.34 -31.13
N ASP A 438 -3.45 7.87 -31.91
CA ASP A 438 -3.23 8.28 -33.29
C ASP A 438 -2.96 9.79 -33.34
N SER A 439 -1.73 10.16 -33.65
CA SER A 439 -1.29 11.56 -33.73
C SER A 439 -1.82 12.31 -34.96
N ARG A 440 -2.28 11.59 -35.99
CA ARG A 440 -2.87 12.20 -37.20
C ARG A 440 -4.32 12.60 -36.95
N GLN A 441 -5.07 11.68 -36.33
CA GLN A 441 -6.48 11.89 -35.98
C GLN A 441 -6.67 12.61 -34.64
N LEU A 442 -5.61 12.74 -33.82
CA LEU A 442 -5.65 13.25 -32.47
C LEU A 442 -6.67 12.48 -31.61
N THR A 443 -6.60 11.16 -31.67
CA THR A 443 -7.51 10.29 -30.92
C THR A 443 -6.74 9.33 -30.04
N MET A 444 -7.21 9.14 -28.81
CA MET A 444 -6.71 8.12 -27.88
C MET A 444 -7.81 7.08 -27.64
N GLN A 445 -7.44 5.82 -27.78
CA GLN A 445 -8.29 4.69 -27.48
C GLN A 445 -7.76 3.95 -26.28
N ILE A 446 -8.62 3.70 -25.30
CA ILE A 446 -8.30 2.93 -24.08
C ILE A 446 -9.27 1.76 -23.99
N GLU A 447 -8.73 0.55 -23.93
CA GLU A 447 -9.52 -0.67 -23.69
C GLU A 447 -9.41 -1.06 -22.22
N LEU A 448 -10.55 -1.10 -21.54
CA LEU A 448 -10.71 -1.32 -20.12
C LEU A 448 -11.18 -2.75 -19.85
N ILE A 449 -10.68 -3.35 -18.78
CA ILE A 449 -11.14 -4.65 -18.27
C ILE A 449 -11.55 -4.45 -16.82
N GLY A 450 -12.79 -4.80 -16.48
CA GLY A 450 -13.31 -4.67 -15.13
C GLY A 450 -14.42 -5.64 -14.82
N ILE A 451 -15.09 -5.39 -13.72
CA ILE A 451 -16.25 -6.16 -13.26
C ILE A 451 -17.51 -5.41 -13.69
N PRO A 452 -18.51 -6.08 -14.29
CA PRO A 452 -19.78 -5.45 -14.63
C PRO A 452 -20.37 -4.67 -13.46
N GLY A 453 -20.75 -3.40 -13.70
CA GLY A 453 -21.28 -2.51 -12.67
C GLY A 453 -20.22 -1.79 -11.82
N MET A 454 -18.94 -2.03 -12.05
CA MET A 454 -17.86 -1.30 -11.36
C MET A 454 -17.75 0.13 -11.93
N ALA A 455 -17.67 1.12 -11.04
CA ALA A 455 -17.39 2.50 -11.41
C ALA A 455 -15.89 2.70 -11.71
N VAL A 456 -15.60 3.18 -12.93
CA VAL A 456 -14.24 3.44 -13.39
C VAL A 456 -13.86 4.90 -13.13
N SER A 457 -12.58 5.09 -12.75
CA SER A 457 -11.92 6.39 -12.65
C SER A 457 -10.60 6.35 -13.39
N LEU A 458 -10.40 7.30 -14.30
CA LEU A 458 -9.21 7.44 -15.13
C LEU A 458 -8.61 8.84 -14.98
N GLN A 459 -7.29 8.92 -15.00
CA GLN A 459 -6.57 10.20 -15.09
C GLN A 459 -5.76 10.24 -16.38
N ILE A 460 -6.02 11.22 -17.22
CA ILE A 460 -5.35 11.43 -18.49
C ILE A 460 -4.60 12.75 -18.45
N VAL A 461 -3.34 12.71 -18.83
CA VAL A 461 -2.50 13.90 -18.99
C VAL A 461 -2.27 14.15 -20.48
N SER A 462 -2.42 15.39 -20.92
CA SER A 462 -2.36 15.75 -22.34
C SER A 462 -1.79 17.16 -22.56
N PRO A 463 -0.99 17.37 -23.61
CA PRO A 463 -0.64 18.69 -24.10
C PRO A 463 -1.79 19.33 -24.92
N TYR A 464 -2.90 18.61 -25.11
CA TYR A 464 -4.03 19.05 -25.93
C TYR A 464 -5.31 19.06 -25.12
N LYS A 465 -6.26 19.93 -25.51
CA LYS A 465 -7.61 19.96 -24.93
C LYS A 465 -8.44 18.79 -25.45
N ILE A 466 -9.21 18.15 -24.57
CA ILE A 466 -10.21 17.16 -24.98
C ILE A 466 -11.42 17.91 -25.59
N SER A 467 -11.76 17.53 -26.83
CA SER A 467 -12.98 18.04 -27.50
C SER A 467 -14.22 17.26 -27.11
N LYS A 468 -14.11 15.95 -27.13
CA LYS A 468 -15.16 14.99 -26.76
C LYS A 468 -14.55 13.66 -26.36
N PHE A 469 -15.32 12.83 -25.66
CA PHE A 469 -15.00 11.42 -25.50
C PHE A 469 -16.26 10.58 -25.69
N HIS A 470 -16.08 9.33 -26.09
CA HIS A 470 -17.14 8.35 -26.24
C HIS A 470 -16.80 7.13 -25.40
N PHE A 471 -17.74 6.72 -24.57
CA PHE A 471 -17.69 5.48 -23.85
C PHE A 471 -18.87 4.62 -24.32
N ASN A 472 -18.60 3.54 -25.04
CA ASN A 472 -19.62 2.68 -25.64
C ASN A 472 -20.71 3.48 -26.39
N GLU A 473 -20.30 4.46 -27.22
CA GLU A 473 -21.15 5.36 -28.01
C GLU A 473 -21.86 6.51 -27.24
N GLU A 474 -21.81 6.54 -25.91
CA GLU A 474 -22.33 7.66 -25.11
C GLU A 474 -21.31 8.77 -24.97
N ASN A 475 -21.75 10.01 -25.10
CA ASN A 475 -20.94 11.20 -24.87
C ASN A 475 -21.50 12.02 -23.70
N ASP A 476 -20.85 11.93 -22.53
CA ASP A 476 -21.29 12.65 -21.34
C ASP A 476 -20.11 13.40 -20.68
N LYS A 477 -19.96 14.67 -21.04
CA LYS A 477 -18.91 15.55 -20.49
C LYS A 477 -19.07 15.85 -18.99
N SER A 478 -20.24 15.62 -18.39
CA SER A 478 -20.45 15.88 -16.95
C SER A 478 -19.61 14.95 -16.06
N ARG A 479 -19.12 13.83 -16.61
CA ARG A 479 -18.25 12.85 -15.95
C ARG A 479 -16.76 13.23 -15.97
N MET A 480 -16.41 14.39 -16.50
CA MET A 480 -15.02 14.81 -16.67
C MET A 480 -14.72 16.09 -15.88
N GLN A 481 -13.71 16.00 -15.02
CA GLN A 481 -13.12 17.15 -14.34
C GLN A 481 -11.80 17.52 -14.99
N LEU A 482 -11.61 18.82 -15.29
CA LEU A 482 -10.36 19.35 -15.80
C LEU A 482 -9.57 20.01 -14.68
N VAL A 483 -8.29 19.64 -14.57
CA VAL A 483 -7.27 20.37 -13.80
C VAL A 483 -6.20 20.79 -14.78
N GLN A 484 -6.04 22.09 -14.99
CA GLN A 484 -4.99 22.63 -15.87
C GLN A 484 -3.79 23.07 -15.03
N GLN A 485 -2.59 22.77 -15.52
CA GLN A 485 -1.34 23.27 -14.96
C GLN A 485 -0.47 23.77 -16.13
N ASP A 486 -0.25 25.07 -16.20
CA ASP A 486 0.40 25.74 -17.33
C ASP A 486 -0.31 25.39 -18.66
N ASP A 487 0.44 24.90 -19.66
CA ASP A 487 -0.09 24.44 -20.96
C ASP A 487 -0.42 22.94 -20.97
N ILE A 488 -0.46 22.29 -19.82
CA ILE A 488 -0.71 20.85 -19.69
C ILE A 488 -2.05 20.63 -19.01
N PHE A 489 -2.85 19.75 -19.59
CA PHE A 489 -4.18 19.42 -19.12
C PHE A 489 -4.18 18.06 -18.42
N THR A 490 -4.75 18.00 -17.23
CA THR A 490 -5.03 16.76 -16.52
C THR A 490 -6.54 16.58 -16.43
N TYR A 491 -7.05 15.53 -17.04
CA TYR A 491 -8.46 15.17 -17.04
C TYR A 491 -8.69 13.99 -16.10
N ILE A 492 -9.67 14.14 -15.20
CA ILE A 492 -10.15 13.07 -14.34
C ILE A 492 -11.54 12.69 -14.84
N ILE A 493 -11.67 11.48 -15.36
CA ILE A 493 -12.93 10.92 -15.85
C ILE A 493 -13.41 9.91 -14.79
N THR A 494 -14.63 10.11 -14.28
CA THR A 494 -15.18 9.30 -13.18
C THR A 494 -16.60 8.83 -13.48
N ASN A 495 -17.09 7.88 -12.66
CA ASN A 495 -18.48 7.40 -12.72
C ASN A 495 -18.89 6.79 -14.06
N ILE A 496 -17.93 6.22 -14.79
CA ILE A 496 -18.21 5.39 -15.95
C ILE A 496 -18.45 3.97 -15.42
N MET A 497 -19.62 3.41 -15.69
CA MET A 497 -19.94 2.03 -15.31
C MET A 497 -19.45 1.09 -16.39
N ILE A 498 -18.49 0.22 -16.06
CA ILE A 498 -17.94 -0.75 -16.99
C ILE A 498 -18.83 -2.01 -17.07
N ASN A 499 -18.88 -2.65 -18.24
CA ASN A 499 -19.34 -4.02 -18.39
C ASN A 499 -18.19 -4.99 -18.08
N TYR A 500 -17.79 -5.84 -19.01
CA TYR A 500 -16.64 -6.73 -18.80
C TYR A 500 -15.38 -6.20 -19.51
N GLN A 501 -15.55 -5.81 -20.77
CA GLN A 501 -14.52 -5.22 -21.61
C GLN A 501 -15.14 -4.07 -22.40
N ASP A 502 -14.65 -2.88 -22.16
CA ASP A 502 -15.21 -1.66 -22.73
C ASP A 502 -14.14 -0.80 -23.36
N LYS A 503 -14.58 0.10 -24.24
CA LYS A 503 -13.71 0.96 -25.01
C LYS A 503 -14.06 2.44 -24.77
N LEU A 504 -13.03 3.20 -24.39
CA LEU A 504 -13.09 4.65 -24.30
C LEU A 504 -12.31 5.25 -25.47
N ILE A 505 -12.93 6.17 -26.21
CA ILE A 505 -12.29 6.93 -27.28
C ILE A 505 -12.33 8.40 -26.92
N ILE A 506 -11.16 9.06 -26.92
CA ILE A 506 -10.98 10.45 -26.57
C ILE A 506 -10.46 11.20 -27.79
N TYR A 507 -11.07 12.33 -28.10
CA TYR A 507 -10.69 13.20 -29.22
C TYR A 507 -10.10 14.48 -28.67
N PHE A 508 -8.98 14.91 -29.23
CA PHE A 508 -8.27 16.12 -28.82
C PHE A 508 -8.36 17.20 -29.90
N LEU A 509 -8.17 18.44 -29.47
CA LEU A 509 -8.02 19.61 -30.35
C LEU A 509 -6.55 20.05 -30.32
N ARG A 510 -5.99 20.41 -31.48
CA ARG A 510 -4.79 21.24 -31.52
C ARG A 510 -5.20 22.66 -31.19
N ASP A 511 -4.57 23.28 -30.19
CA ASP A 511 -4.69 24.74 -30.07
C ASP A 511 -4.09 25.37 -31.33
N THR A 512 -4.89 26.14 -32.05
CA THR A 512 -4.50 26.85 -33.29
C THR A 512 -3.66 28.10 -33.00
N HIS A 513 -3.16 28.24 -31.75
CA HIS A 513 -2.35 29.37 -31.31
C HIS A 513 -0.92 28.89 -30.96
N HIS A 514 -0.15 28.61 -32.02
CA HIS A 514 1.32 28.74 -32.07
C HIS A 514 1.75 28.91 -33.52
#